data_87799c6829c31a9662bfe4121c6ebef7
#
_entry.id   87799c6829c31a9662bfe4121c6ebef7
#
_cell.length_a   1.000
_cell.length_b   1.000
_cell.length_c   1.000
_cell.angle_alpha   90.00
_cell.angle_beta   90.00
_cell.angle_gamma   90.00
#
_symmetry.space_group_name_H-M   'P 1'
#
loop_
_entity.id
_entity.type
_entity.pdbx_description
1 polymer ?
#
loop_
_entity_poly.entity_id
_entity_poly.type
_entity_poly.pdbx_seq_one_letter_code
_entity_poly.pdbx_strand_id
1 'polypeptide(L)'
;MNISDLTSIFRKTLQAVVAVAILAGSPLTTAQEYTVNLKDTDIQEFIKFVADITGTTMVVDPNVKGKVRVISSKPVTQAELYDLFLSVLDVQGYTAVRSGQVIRVVPSKDARSSPVPIMEDQAAVGSDEYVTQVIRLDNISAAKLIPVLRPLVPQQAHMAAYAPSNAIIISDIRSNIDRIV
;
A
#
# COMPACT_ATOMS: atom_id res chain seq x y z
N MET A 1 -10.24 -27.85 62.25
CA MET A 1 -9.93 -27.37 60.89
C MET A 1 -10.94 -28.03 59.96
N ASN A 2 -11.91 -27.27 59.46
CA ASN A 2 -13.12 -27.79 58.80
C ASN A 2 -12.82 -28.13 57.35
N ILE A 3 -13.35 -29.24 56.82
CA ILE A 3 -13.15 -29.74 55.45
C ILE A 3 -13.61 -28.70 54.40
N SER A 4 -14.55 -27.81 54.76
CA SER A 4 -15.03 -26.72 53.94
C SER A 4 -13.97 -25.64 53.65
N ASP A 5 -13.00 -25.42 54.53
CA ASP A 5 -11.95 -24.42 54.36
C ASP A 5 -10.84 -24.91 53.41
N LEU A 6 -10.55 -26.22 53.43
CA LEU A 6 -9.59 -26.81 52.47
C LEU A 6 -10.08 -26.77 51.02
N THR A 7 -11.38 -26.99 50.78
CA THR A 7 -11.94 -26.96 49.43
C THR A 7 -12.01 -25.56 48.85
N SER A 8 -12.19 -24.52 49.68
CA SER A 8 -12.20 -23.12 49.25
C SER A 8 -10.81 -22.61 48.85
N ILE A 9 -9.77 -23.05 49.58
CA ILE A 9 -8.37 -22.70 49.29
C ILE A 9 -7.93 -23.40 47.98
N PHE A 10 -8.27 -24.67 47.81
CA PHE A 10 -7.92 -25.43 46.62
C PHE A 10 -8.60 -24.87 45.32
N ARG A 11 -9.84 -24.39 45.47
CA ARG A 11 -10.57 -23.76 44.37
C ARG A 11 -10.00 -22.40 43.94
N LYS A 12 -9.54 -21.60 44.90
CA LYS A 12 -8.91 -20.28 44.62
C LYS A 12 -7.51 -20.42 44.04
N THR A 13 -6.72 -21.39 44.47
CA THR A 13 -5.39 -21.68 43.87
C THR A 13 -5.50 -22.28 42.47
N LEU A 14 -6.48 -23.12 42.22
CA LEU A 14 -6.72 -23.68 40.89
C LEU A 14 -7.19 -22.60 39.88
N GLN A 15 -8.04 -21.65 40.32
CA GLN A 15 -8.47 -20.53 39.48
C GLN A 15 -7.32 -19.54 39.17
N ALA A 16 -6.40 -19.33 40.13
CA ALA A 16 -5.22 -18.47 39.90
C ALA A 16 -4.23 -19.10 38.91
N VAL A 17 -4.02 -20.40 38.93
CA VAL A 17 -3.14 -21.13 38.00
C VAL A 17 -3.69 -21.14 36.58
N VAL A 18 -5.02 -21.28 36.41
CA VAL A 18 -5.67 -21.23 35.10
C VAL A 18 -5.63 -19.81 34.51
N ALA A 19 -5.76 -18.75 35.34
CA ALA A 19 -5.66 -17.36 34.84
C ALA A 19 -4.25 -16.98 34.38
N VAL A 20 -3.20 -17.51 35.03
CA VAL A 20 -1.80 -17.26 34.60
C VAL A 20 -1.44 -18.01 33.32
N ALA A 21 -2.01 -19.19 33.08
CA ALA A 21 -1.77 -19.96 31.86
C ALA A 21 -2.37 -19.30 30.60
N ILE A 22 -3.43 -18.49 30.70
CA ILE A 22 -4.06 -17.79 29.57
C ILE A 22 -3.26 -16.55 29.15
N LEU A 23 -2.47 -15.93 30.05
CA LEU A 23 -1.62 -14.78 29.71
C LEU A 23 -0.30 -15.16 29.00
N ALA A 24 0.12 -16.40 29.03
CA ALA A 24 1.39 -16.85 28.44
C ALA A 24 1.28 -17.33 26.96
N GLY A 25 0.09 -17.30 26.40
CA GLY A 25 -0.22 -17.84 25.06
C GLY A 25 -0.40 -16.79 23.97
N SER A 26 0.24 -15.60 24.04
CA SER A 26 0.27 -14.71 22.88
C SER A 26 1.13 -15.35 21.79
N PRO A 27 0.58 -15.70 20.62
CA PRO A 27 1.41 -16.16 19.52
C PRO A 27 2.35 -15.00 19.14
N LEU A 28 3.63 -15.22 19.29
CA LEU A 28 4.64 -14.38 18.65
C LEU A 28 4.44 -14.54 17.15
N THR A 29 3.73 -13.60 16.52
CA THR A 29 3.63 -13.51 15.08
C THR A 29 5.03 -13.13 14.58
N THR A 30 5.84 -14.11 14.23
CA THR A 30 7.09 -13.90 13.54
C THR A 30 6.73 -13.34 12.17
N ALA A 31 7.06 -12.07 11.92
CA ALA A 31 6.98 -11.50 10.58
C ALA A 31 7.88 -12.36 9.66
N GLN A 32 7.30 -12.93 8.63
CA GLN A 32 8.02 -13.72 7.65
C GLN A 32 8.88 -12.77 6.82
N GLU A 33 10.19 -12.97 6.84
CA GLU A 33 11.15 -12.14 6.10
C GLU A 33 11.59 -12.86 4.82
N TYR A 34 11.77 -12.10 3.75
CA TYR A 34 12.12 -12.59 2.42
C TYR A 34 13.41 -11.94 1.93
N THR A 35 14.35 -12.71 1.41
CA THR A 35 15.56 -12.17 0.76
C THR A 35 15.29 -12.03 -0.73
N VAL A 36 15.38 -10.79 -1.23
CA VAL A 36 15.15 -10.47 -2.65
C VAL A 36 16.47 -10.16 -3.30
N ASN A 37 16.93 -11.04 -4.19
CA ASN A 37 18.14 -10.84 -5.00
C ASN A 37 17.88 -11.32 -6.43
N LEU A 38 17.47 -10.38 -7.28
CA LEU A 38 17.07 -10.64 -8.66
C LEU A 38 18.09 -10.01 -9.61
N LYS A 39 18.57 -10.79 -10.58
CA LYS A 39 19.47 -10.32 -11.62
C LYS A 39 18.87 -10.66 -12.98
N ASP A 40 18.56 -9.61 -13.75
CA ASP A 40 18.03 -9.75 -15.11
C ASP A 40 16.77 -10.67 -15.20
N THR A 41 15.95 -10.66 -14.15
CA THR A 41 14.71 -11.42 -14.05
C THR A 41 13.60 -10.74 -14.88
N ASP A 42 12.74 -11.51 -15.52
CA ASP A 42 11.59 -10.96 -16.24
C ASP A 42 10.63 -10.26 -15.25
N ILE A 43 10.14 -9.08 -15.64
CA ILE A 43 9.22 -8.31 -14.79
C ILE A 43 7.95 -9.08 -14.44
N GLN A 44 7.44 -9.94 -15.35
CA GLN A 44 6.24 -10.74 -15.10
C GLN A 44 6.50 -11.82 -14.07
N GLU A 45 7.69 -12.43 -14.05
CA GLU A 45 8.10 -13.37 -13.01
C GLU A 45 8.23 -12.68 -11.65
N PHE A 46 8.78 -11.45 -11.63
CA PHE A 46 8.84 -10.65 -10.41
C PHE A 46 7.45 -10.29 -9.89
N ILE A 47 6.53 -9.83 -10.75
CA ILE A 47 5.14 -9.53 -10.39
C ILE A 47 4.46 -10.77 -9.79
N LYS A 48 4.63 -11.94 -10.42
CA LYS A 48 4.09 -13.21 -9.92
C LYS A 48 4.65 -13.55 -8.53
N PHE A 49 5.95 -13.44 -8.34
CA PHE A 49 6.60 -13.67 -7.05
C PHE A 49 6.00 -12.80 -5.93
N VAL A 50 5.81 -11.49 -6.22
CA VAL A 50 5.21 -10.56 -5.25
C VAL A 50 3.75 -10.93 -4.98
N ALA A 51 2.97 -11.26 -6.02
CA ALA A 51 1.57 -11.68 -5.88
C ALA A 51 1.42 -12.90 -4.97
N ASP A 52 2.30 -13.89 -5.14
CA ASP A 52 2.29 -15.14 -4.36
C ASP A 52 2.60 -14.86 -2.87
N ILE A 53 3.56 -13.99 -2.58
CA ILE A 53 3.93 -13.65 -1.19
C ILE A 53 2.88 -12.76 -0.52
N THR A 54 2.35 -11.77 -1.26
CA THR A 54 1.39 -10.81 -0.70
C THR A 54 -0.04 -11.36 -0.65
N GLY A 55 -0.29 -12.51 -1.31
CA GLY A 55 -1.63 -13.08 -1.44
C GLY A 55 -2.58 -12.20 -2.27
N THR A 56 -2.04 -11.31 -3.10
CA THR A 56 -2.82 -10.32 -3.84
C THR A 56 -3.02 -10.77 -5.29
N THR A 57 -4.25 -10.68 -5.79
CA THR A 57 -4.54 -10.95 -7.21
C THR A 57 -4.04 -9.78 -8.06
N MET A 58 -3.14 -10.06 -8.99
CA MET A 58 -2.59 -9.07 -9.91
C MET A 58 -2.98 -9.38 -11.36
N VAL A 59 -3.39 -8.35 -12.10
CA VAL A 59 -3.66 -8.40 -13.54
C VAL A 59 -2.63 -7.55 -14.25
N VAL A 60 -1.88 -8.14 -15.14
CA VAL A 60 -0.76 -7.50 -15.83
C VAL A 60 -1.16 -7.18 -17.27
N ASP A 61 -0.97 -5.92 -17.67
CA ASP A 61 -1.19 -5.50 -19.06
C ASP A 61 -0.17 -6.20 -19.99
N PRO A 62 -0.57 -6.66 -21.20
CA PRO A 62 0.32 -7.32 -22.15
C PRO A 62 1.54 -6.49 -22.58
N ASN A 63 1.48 -5.17 -22.44
CA ASN A 63 2.58 -4.26 -22.75
C ASN A 63 3.62 -4.15 -21.62
N VAL A 64 3.37 -4.73 -20.46
CA VAL A 64 4.32 -4.79 -19.36
C VAL A 64 5.39 -5.83 -19.66
N LYS A 65 6.57 -5.36 -20.05
CA LYS A 65 7.73 -6.16 -20.47
C LYS A 65 9.01 -5.50 -19.97
N GLY A 66 10.00 -6.29 -19.66
CA GLY A 66 11.32 -5.78 -19.27
C GLY A 66 12.03 -6.72 -18.34
N LYS A 67 13.26 -6.36 -18.01
CA LYS A 67 14.09 -7.08 -17.05
C LYS A 67 14.33 -6.20 -15.84
N VAL A 68 14.19 -6.78 -14.67
CA VAL A 68 14.40 -6.11 -13.39
C VAL A 68 15.66 -6.63 -12.72
N ARG A 69 16.34 -5.72 -12.04
CA ARG A 69 17.47 -6.04 -11.17
C ARG A 69 17.19 -5.45 -9.80
N VAL A 70 17.06 -6.32 -8.81
CA VAL A 70 16.82 -5.94 -7.42
C VAL A 70 17.90 -6.56 -6.55
N ILE A 71 18.58 -5.75 -5.75
CA ILE A 71 19.59 -6.20 -4.81
C ILE A 71 19.18 -5.71 -3.44
N SER A 72 18.73 -6.62 -2.58
CA SER A 72 18.48 -6.33 -1.17
C SER A 72 19.60 -6.89 -0.30
N SER A 73 20.19 -6.02 0.53
CA SER A 73 21.23 -6.41 1.50
C SER A 73 20.67 -6.97 2.80
N LYS A 74 19.35 -6.83 3.01
CA LYS A 74 18.65 -7.29 4.20
C LYS A 74 17.38 -8.03 3.79
N PRO A 75 16.93 -8.99 4.59
CA PRO A 75 15.59 -9.56 4.43
C PRO A 75 14.54 -8.45 4.55
N VAL A 76 13.48 -8.57 3.76
CA VAL A 76 12.35 -7.62 3.73
C VAL A 76 11.08 -8.31 4.21
N THR A 77 10.25 -7.56 4.89
CA THR A 77 8.90 -8.00 5.27
C THR A 77 7.96 -7.99 4.06
N GLN A 78 6.78 -8.59 4.19
CA GLN A 78 5.76 -8.58 3.13
C GLN A 78 5.36 -7.15 2.72
N ALA A 79 5.25 -6.22 3.67
CA ALA A 79 4.92 -4.82 3.39
C ALA A 79 6.06 -4.11 2.64
N GLU A 80 7.31 -4.27 3.10
CA GLU A 80 8.49 -3.71 2.42
C GLU A 80 8.69 -4.32 1.03
N LEU A 81 8.34 -5.60 0.83
CA LEU A 81 8.37 -6.23 -0.49
C LEU A 81 7.36 -5.58 -1.44
N TYR A 82 6.17 -5.21 -0.94
CA TYR A 82 5.17 -4.51 -1.74
C TYR A 82 5.63 -3.09 -2.11
N ASP A 83 6.22 -2.34 -1.18
CA ASP A 83 6.80 -1.02 -1.46
C ASP A 83 7.95 -1.10 -2.47
N LEU A 84 8.81 -2.12 -2.33
CA LEU A 84 9.86 -2.40 -3.29
C LEU A 84 9.29 -2.70 -4.69
N PHE A 85 8.21 -3.47 -4.75
CA PHE A 85 7.51 -3.78 -5.99
C PHE A 85 7.00 -2.51 -6.69
N LEU A 86 6.34 -1.61 -5.96
CA LEU A 86 5.85 -0.34 -6.51
C LEU A 86 7.01 0.51 -7.04
N SER A 87 8.11 0.60 -6.29
CA SER A 87 9.31 1.34 -6.70
C SER A 87 9.95 0.74 -7.97
N VAL A 88 10.00 -0.58 -8.09
CA VAL A 88 10.51 -1.25 -9.29
C VAL A 88 9.63 -0.98 -10.50
N LEU A 89 8.30 -0.99 -10.32
CA LEU A 89 7.36 -0.66 -11.40
C LEU A 89 7.57 0.78 -11.88
N ASP A 90 7.70 1.75 -10.98
CA ASP A 90 7.89 3.16 -11.33
C ASP A 90 9.18 3.37 -12.15
N VAL A 91 10.29 2.79 -11.72
CA VAL A 91 11.57 2.84 -12.46
C VAL A 91 11.44 2.28 -13.88
N GLN A 92 10.58 1.27 -14.07
CA GLN A 92 10.33 0.64 -15.38
C GLN A 92 9.25 1.38 -16.19
N GLY A 93 8.66 2.46 -15.67
CA GLY A 93 7.59 3.23 -16.30
C GLY A 93 6.21 2.57 -16.24
N TYR A 94 6.01 1.70 -15.27
CA TYR A 94 4.74 1.05 -14.96
C TYR A 94 4.19 1.55 -13.64
N THR A 95 2.91 1.29 -13.38
CA THR A 95 2.28 1.62 -12.11
C THR A 95 1.24 0.58 -11.72
N ALA A 96 0.99 0.47 -10.44
CA ALA A 96 -0.05 -0.36 -9.88
C ALA A 96 -1.30 0.47 -9.61
N VAL A 97 -2.44 0.04 -10.15
CA VAL A 97 -3.75 0.68 -9.96
C VAL A 97 -4.64 -0.31 -9.23
N ARG A 98 -5.08 0.06 -8.02
CA ARG A 98 -6.02 -0.76 -7.25
C ARG A 98 -7.43 -0.64 -7.82
N SER A 99 -8.07 -1.77 -8.12
CA SER A 99 -9.44 -1.85 -8.58
C SER A 99 -10.20 -2.89 -7.75
N GLY A 100 -10.80 -2.45 -6.65
CA GLY A 100 -11.38 -3.35 -5.65
C GLY A 100 -10.32 -4.21 -4.97
N GLN A 101 -10.46 -5.54 -5.09
CA GLN A 101 -9.50 -6.50 -4.51
C GLN A 101 -8.39 -6.92 -5.48
N VAL A 102 -8.36 -6.33 -6.67
CA VAL A 102 -7.39 -6.67 -7.71
C VAL A 102 -6.47 -5.48 -7.96
N ILE A 103 -5.19 -5.75 -8.12
CA ILE A 103 -4.19 -4.76 -8.54
C ILE A 103 -3.92 -4.95 -10.04
N ARG A 104 -4.08 -3.87 -10.80
CA ARG A 104 -3.75 -3.85 -12.23
C ARG A 104 -2.40 -3.19 -12.42
N VAL A 105 -1.47 -3.89 -13.07
CA VAL A 105 -0.18 -3.34 -13.47
C VAL A 105 -0.28 -2.88 -14.93
N VAL A 106 -0.12 -1.58 -15.14
CA VAL A 106 -0.28 -0.93 -16.45
C VAL A 106 0.86 0.06 -16.71
N PRO A 107 1.14 0.41 -17.98
CA PRO A 107 2.04 1.52 -18.27
C PRO A 107 1.54 2.82 -17.62
N SER A 108 2.44 3.60 -17.02
CA SER A 108 2.09 4.83 -16.27
C SER A 108 1.31 5.84 -17.13
N LYS A 109 1.57 5.88 -18.42
CA LYS A 109 0.81 6.71 -19.39
C LYS A 109 -0.67 6.31 -19.51
N ASP A 110 -0.99 5.02 -19.30
CA ASP A 110 -2.32 4.45 -19.49
C ASP A 110 -3.12 4.40 -18.17
N ALA A 111 -2.46 4.65 -17.04
CA ALA A 111 -3.08 4.67 -15.71
C ALA A 111 -4.24 5.69 -15.62
N ARG A 112 -4.12 6.82 -16.32
CA ARG A 112 -5.17 7.87 -16.39
C ARG A 112 -6.50 7.39 -16.96
N SER A 113 -6.47 6.38 -17.83
CA SER A 113 -7.66 5.80 -18.47
C SER A 113 -8.26 4.64 -17.66
N SER A 114 -7.60 4.24 -16.59
CA SER A 114 -8.08 3.18 -15.70
C SER A 114 -9.08 3.74 -14.69
N PRO A 115 -10.12 2.99 -14.31
CA PRO A 115 -10.99 3.38 -13.20
C PRO A 115 -10.17 3.36 -11.90
N VAL A 116 -9.70 4.54 -11.50
CA VAL A 116 -8.93 4.75 -10.28
C VAL A 116 -9.91 5.07 -9.15
N PRO A 117 -9.81 4.42 -7.98
CA PRO A 117 -10.64 4.78 -6.83
C PRO A 117 -10.47 6.25 -6.47
N ILE A 118 -11.57 6.96 -6.30
CA ILE A 118 -11.56 8.32 -5.73
C ILE A 118 -11.43 8.16 -4.23
N MET A 119 -10.34 8.66 -3.67
CA MET A 119 -10.09 8.62 -2.24
C MET A 119 -10.57 9.93 -1.61
N GLU A 120 -11.58 9.85 -0.77
CA GLU A 120 -12.02 10.97 0.09
C GLU A 120 -11.23 11.01 1.42
N ASP A 121 -10.60 9.90 1.81
CA ASP A 121 -9.87 9.77 3.09
C ASP A 121 -8.49 9.13 2.92
N GLN A 122 -7.59 9.46 3.84
CA GLN A 122 -6.18 9.01 3.88
C GLN A 122 -6.03 7.52 4.29
N ALA A 123 -6.93 6.64 3.90
CA ALA A 123 -6.85 5.23 4.26
C ALA A 123 -5.65 4.55 3.57
N ALA A 124 -4.91 3.80 4.36
CA ALA A 124 -3.79 2.89 4.11
C ALA A 124 -3.55 2.42 2.65
N VAL A 125 -3.13 3.36 1.80
CA VAL A 125 -2.66 3.07 0.44
C VAL A 125 -1.15 3.21 0.46
N GLY A 126 -0.43 2.29 -0.18
CA GLY A 126 1.03 2.39 -0.30
C GLY A 126 1.44 3.72 -0.93
N SER A 127 2.58 4.27 -0.51
CA SER A 127 3.07 5.60 -0.93
C SER A 127 3.23 5.73 -2.45
N ASP A 128 3.45 4.63 -3.15
CA ASP A 128 3.73 4.59 -4.59
C ASP A 128 2.54 4.02 -5.41
N GLU A 129 1.34 3.87 -4.82
CA GLU A 129 0.13 3.54 -5.57
C GLU A 129 -0.39 4.76 -6.35
N TYR A 130 -0.93 4.51 -7.55
CA TYR A 130 -1.60 5.55 -8.35
C TYR A 130 -3.02 5.78 -7.85
N VAL A 131 -3.32 7.00 -7.44
CA VAL A 131 -4.59 7.39 -6.82
C VAL A 131 -5.15 8.66 -7.43
N THR A 132 -6.45 8.88 -7.24
CA THR A 132 -7.10 10.16 -7.52
C THR A 132 -7.56 10.79 -6.21
N GLN A 133 -7.14 12.02 -5.96
CA GLN A 133 -7.52 12.79 -4.78
C GLN A 133 -8.27 14.06 -5.19
N VAL A 134 -9.29 14.40 -4.39
CA VAL A 134 -10.05 15.65 -4.53
C VAL A 134 -9.66 16.57 -3.37
N ILE A 135 -9.05 17.71 -3.69
CA ILE A 135 -8.58 18.71 -2.72
C ILE A 135 -9.48 19.92 -2.81
N ARG A 136 -10.24 20.23 -1.77
CA ARG A 136 -11.06 21.45 -1.67
C ARG A 136 -10.21 22.60 -1.21
N LEU A 137 -10.45 23.78 -1.80
CA LEU A 137 -9.73 25.01 -1.47
C LEU A 137 -10.68 26.05 -0.91
N ASP A 138 -10.32 26.66 0.22
CA ASP A 138 -11.15 27.65 0.88
C ASP A 138 -10.78 29.09 0.48
N ASN A 139 -9.48 29.40 0.36
CA ASN A 139 -8.99 30.76 0.27
C ASN A 139 -8.51 31.18 -1.12
N ILE A 140 -8.33 30.25 -2.04
CA ILE A 140 -7.83 30.50 -3.39
C ILE A 140 -8.64 29.73 -4.43
N SER A 141 -8.79 30.30 -5.62
CA SER A 141 -9.47 29.62 -6.72
C SER A 141 -8.61 28.47 -7.27
N ALA A 142 -9.20 27.29 -7.37
CA ALA A 142 -8.58 26.11 -7.96
C ALA A 142 -8.05 26.38 -9.39
N ALA A 143 -8.82 27.11 -10.20
CA ALA A 143 -8.40 27.46 -11.56
C ALA A 143 -7.15 28.34 -11.61
N LYS A 144 -6.94 29.21 -10.62
CA LYS A 144 -5.74 30.07 -10.52
C LYS A 144 -4.54 29.32 -9.99
N LEU A 145 -4.76 28.28 -9.17
CA LEU A 145 -3.68 27.54 -8.53
C LEU A 145 -3.05 26.48 -9.47
N ILE A 146 -3.83 25.89 -10.37
CA ILE A 146 -3.34 24.85 -11.30
C ILE A 146 -2.10 25.30 -12.11
N PRO A 147 -2.06 26.47 -12.77
CA PRO A 147 -0.87 26.89 -13.52
C PRO A 147 0.39 27.02 -12.65
N VAL A 148 0.22 27.34 -11.36
CA VAL A 148 1.32 27.47 -10.40
C VAL A 148 1.84 26.09 -9.96
N LEU A 149 0.93 25.13 -9.76
CA LEU A 149 1.28 23.79 -9.35
C LEU A 149 1.80 22.91 -10.50
N ARG A 150 1.37 23.19 -11.75
CA ARG A 150 1.71 22.37 -12.90
C ARG A 150 3.21 22.09 -13.10
N PRO A 151 4.12 23.05 -12.88
CA PRO A 151 5.57 22.78 -12.97
C PRO A 151 6.12 21.89 -11.87
N LEU A 152 5.38 21.72 -10.74
CA LEU A 152 5.81 20.94 -9.58
C LEU A 152 5.38 19.47 -9.66
N VAL A 153 4.48 19.13 -10.57
CA VAL A 153 3.97 17.76 -10.76
C VAL A 153 4.60 17.12 -11.99
N PRO A 154 4.80 15.79 -11.98
CA PRO A 154 5.26 15.05 -13.14
C PRO A 154 4.34 15.25 -14.35
N GLN A 155 4.88 15.07 -15.57
CA GLN A 155 4.08 15.20 -16.81
C GLN A 155 2.95 14.16 -16.90
N GLN A 156 3.12 13.01 -16.28
CA GLN A 156 2.13 11.93 -16.21
C GLN A 156 0.94 12.27 -15.31
N ALA A 157 1.13 13.17 -14.34
CA ALA A 157 0.07 13.57 -13.42
C ALA A 157 -1.07 14.28 -14.16
N HIS A 158 -2.30 13.93 -13.83
CA HIS A 158 -3.48 14.64 -14.29
C HIS A 158 -3.98 15.60 -13.21
N MET A 159 -4.21 16.86 -13.57
CA MET A 159 -4.72 17.87 -12.66
C MET A 159 -5.81 18.69 -13.34
N ALA A 160 -6.97 18.81 -12.71
CA ALA A 160 -8.12 19.56 -13.20
C ALA A 160 -8.78 20.38 -12.09
N ALA A 161 -9.28 21.59 -12.43
CA ALA A 161 -10.09 22.37 -11.51
C ALA A 161 -11.56 21.99 -11.66
N TYR A 162 -12.23 21.77 -10.53
CA TYR A 162 -13.68 21.61 -10.47
C TYR A 162 -14.28 22.89 -9.82
N ALA A 163 -14.76 23.78 -10.66
CA ALA A 163 -15.23 25.11 -10.24
C ALA A 163 -16.40 25.09 -9.25
N PRO A 164 -17.42 24.20 -9.39
CA PRO A 164 -18.58 24.25 -8.50
C PRO A 164 -18.28 24.07 -7.01
N SER A 165 -17.28 23.28 -6.66
CA SER A 165 -16.86 23.07 -5.26
C SER A 165 -15.48 23.68 -4.96
N ASN A 166 -14.92 24.50 -5.86
CA ASN A 166 -13.58 25.05 -5.75
C ASN A 166 -12.53 24.01 -5.38
N ALA A 167 -12.54 22.86 -6.07
CA ALA A 167 -11.68 21.75 -5.80
C ALA A 167 -10.67 21.51 -6.93
N ILE A 168 -9.52 20.94 -6.57
CA ILE A 168 -8.55 20.37 -7.51
C ILE A 168 -8.75 18.85 -7.49
N ILE A 169 -8.92 18.26 -8.65
CA ILE A 169 -8.87 16.80 -8.84
C ILE A 169 -7.47 16.50 -9.37
N ILE A 170 -6.70 15.72 -8.62
CA ILE A 170 -5.36 15.30 -9.01
C ILE A 170 -5.27 13.77 -9.04
N SER A 171 -4.68 13.23 -10.11
CA SER A 171 -4.41 11.81 -10.26
C SER A 171 -2.91 11.62 -10.51
N ASP A 172 -2.24 10.95 -9.58
CA ASP A 172 -0.81 10.67 -9.61
C ASP A 172 -0.48 9.57 -8.58
N ILE A 173 0.80 9.22 -8.48
CA ILE A 173 1.32 8.40 -7.40
C ILE A 173 1.12 9.16 -6.07
N ARG A 174 0.71 8.42 -5.03
CA ARG A 174 0.38 9.00 -3.72
C ARG A 174 1.49 9.90 -3.16
N SER A 175 2.73 9.45 -3.20
CA SER A 175 3.89 10.22 -2.71
C SER A 175 4.08 11.56 -3.43
N ASN A 176 3.71 11.66 -4.70
CA ASN A 176 3.74 12.93 -5.44
C ASN A 176 2.64 13.88 -4.99
N ILE A 177 1.44 13.35 -4.71
CA ILE A 177 0.31 14.14 -4.24
C ILE A 177 0.60 14.70 -2.84
N ASP A 178 1.10 13.87 -1.92
CA ASP A 178 1.43 14.26 -0.54
C ASP A 178 2.52 15.35 -0.46
N ARG A 179 3.34 15.49 -1.52
CA ARG A 179 4.33 16.59 -1.60
C ARG A 179 3.72 17.93 -1.98
N ILE A 180 2.51 17.93 -2.56
CA ILE A 180 1.86 19.12 -3.11
C ILE A 180 0.80 19.67 -2.14
N VAL A 181 0.21 18.80 -1.32
CA VAL A 181 -0.83 19.12 -0.32
C VAL A 181 -0.22 19.54 1.01
#